data_4560d1e949c976a55b55bd513aa0538f
#
_entry.id   4560d1e949c976a55b55bd513aa0538f
#
_cell.length_a   1.000
_cell.length_b   1.000
_cell.length_c   1.000
_cell.angle_alpha   90.00
_cell.angle_beta   90.00
_cell.angle_gamma   90.00
#
_symmetry.space_group_name_H-M   'P 1'
#
loop_
_entity.id
_entity.type
_entity.pdbx_description
1 polymer ?
#
loop_
_entity_poly.entity_id
_entity_poly.type
_entity_poly.pdbx_seq_one_letter_code
_entity_poly.pdbx_strand_id
1 'polypeptide(L)'
;VFLDHPRGFRDPALVSAREQLLLTEPRAQSLRGWAEDLEDRRGVHVPQFDPAEAGEEARVLFVFEAPGPMTNAGNKRPGSGFISVDNNDATAANMWNARNEAGLHDGALVWNIVPWYLGAASRKPTKDEMKNGASELVDLISHLPFLEIVVLGGLYAQRGWRRYIGSTSFGGPEVVDMWHPSPLSLNQPGRRQEFTEIVREIAAARGTITSE
;
A
#
# COMPACT_ATOMS: atom_id res chain seq x y z
N VAL A 1 14.57 -5.38 4.07
CA VAL A 1 15.29 -4.82 2.93
C VAL A 1 14.53 -5.17 1.67
N PHE A 2 14.25 -4.20 0.80
CA PHE A 2 13.62 -4.42 -0.50
C PHE A 2 14.53 -5.23 -1.43
N LEU A 3 13.90 -5.90 -2.40
CA LEU A 3 14.66 -6.64 -3.41
C LEU A 3 15.29 -5.65 -4.41
N ASP A 4 16.42 -6.02 -4.99
CA ASP A 4 17.21 -5.14 -5.86
C ASP A 4 16.57 -4.87 -7.24
N HIS A 5 15.43 -5.51 -7.52
CA HIS A 5 14.74 -5.40 -8.80
C HIS A 5 13.22 -5.61 -8.63
N PRO A 6 12.39 -5.02 -9.50
CA PRO A 6 10.94 -5.20 -9.44
C PRO A 6 10.54 -6.64 -9.72
N ARG A 7 9.38 -7.05 -9.19
CA ARG A 7 8.81 -8.39 -9.34
C ARG A 7 9.64 -9.52 -8.72
N GLY A 8 10.35 -9.22 -7.64
CA GLY A 8 11.19 -10.22 -6.95
C GLY A 8 10.41 -11.43 -6.46
N PHE A 9 9.15 -11.27 -6.08
CA PHE A 9 8.25 -12.38 -5.69
C PHE A 9 7.82 -13.30 -6.86
N ARG A 10 8.46 -13.17 -8.03
CA ARG A 10 8.46 -14.24 -9.03
C ARG A 10 9.19 -15.49 -8.51
N ASP A 11 10.18 -15.31 -7.63
CA ASP A 11 10.88 -16.38 -6.96
C ASP A 11 10.17 -16.75 -5.65
N PRO A 12 9.62 -17.98 -5.52
CA PRO A 12 8.95 -18.43 -4.30
C PRO A 12 9.85 -18.44 -3.07
N ALA A 13 11.18 -18.60 -3.24
CA ALA A 13 12.11 -18.60 -2.12
C ALA A 13 12.17 -17.21 -1.47
N LEU A 14 12.03 -16.13 -2.25
CA LEU A 14 11.98 -14.77 -1.73
C LEU A 14 10.66 -14.47 -1.01
N VAL A 15 9.54 -15.08 -1.44
CA VAL A 15 8.27 -15.01 -0.69
C VAL A 15 8.43 -15.69 0.67
N SER A 16 8.97 -16.92 0.70
CA SER A 16 9.19 -17.64 1.97
C SER A 16 10.15 -16.89 2.90
N ALA A 17 11.20 -16.27 2.38
CA ALA A 17 12.09 -15.43 3.18
C ALA A 17 11.34 -14.22 3.78
N ARG A 18 10.38 -13.63 3.02
CA ARG A 18 9.55 -12.52 3.49
C ARG A 18 8.55 -12.95 4.57
N GLU A 19 7.99 -14.18 4.47
CA GLU A 19 7.17 -14.78 5.52
C GLU A 19 7.95 -14.95 6.83
N GLN A 20 9.21 -15.42 6.76
CA GLN A 20 10.06 -15.52 7.95
C GLN A 20 10.40 -14.14 8.55
N LEU A 21 10.65 -13.14 7.70
CA LEU A 21 10.88 -11.77 8.15
C LEU A 21 9.66 -11.21 8.88
N LEU A 22 8.43 -11.49 8.41
CA LEU A 22 7.19 -11.05 9.06
C LEU A 22 7.10 -11.53 10.52
N LEU A 23 7.64 -12.70 10.82
CA LEU A 23 7.60 -13.27 12.18
C LEU A 23 8.57 -12.57 13.16
N THR A 24 9.60 -11.90 12.65
CA THR A 24 10.72 -11.41 13.45
C THR A 24 10.94 -9.90 13.37
N GLU A 25 10.40 -9.20 12.34
CA GLU A 25 10.59 -7.75 12.17
C GLU A 25 9.75 -6.98 13.19
N PRO A 26 10.37 -6.27 14.17
CA PRO A 26 9.63 -5.63 15.26
C PRO A 26 8.62 -4.60 14.79
N ARG A 27 8.98 -3.73 13.83
CA ARG A 27 8.11 -2.66 13.31
C ARG A 27 6.91 -3.15 12.50
N ALA A 28 6.85 -4.46 12.16
CA ALA A 28 5.72 -5.06 11.45
C ALA A 28 4.71 -5.72 12.40
N GLN A 29 5.05 -5.98 13.68
CA GLN A 29 4.25 -6.84 14.54
C GLN A 29 2.89 -6.24 14.90
N SER A 30 2.82 -4.94 15.20
CA SER A 30 1.55 -4.25 15.48
C SER A 30 0.60 -4.32 14.27
N LEU A 31 1.11 -4.02 13.07
CA LEU A 31 0.32 -4.07 11.83
C LEU A 31 -0.06 -5.50 11.44
N ARG A 32 0.82 -6.48 11.68
CA ARG A 32 0.51 -7.89 11.49
C ARG A 32 -0.68 -8.31 12.35
N GLY A 33 -0.63 -8.02 13.66
CA GLY A 33 -1.73 -8.32 14.58
C GLY A 33 -3.03 -7.64 14.16
N TRP A 34 -2.94 -6.38 13.73
CA TRP A 34 -4.08 -5.62 13.22
C TRP A 34 -4.72 -6.29 11.99
N ALA A 35 -3.92 -6.77 11.03
CA ALA A 35 -4.42 -7.43 9.82
C ALA A 35 -5.05 -8.79 10.14
N GLU A 36 -4.45 -9.58 11.05
CA GLU A 36 -4.99 -10.85 11.54
C GLU A 36 -6.34 -10.64 12.26
N ASP A 37 -6.44 -9.67 13.15
CA ASP A 37 -7.69 -9.31 13.84
C ASP A 37 -8.78 -8.85 12.86
N LEU A 38 -8.41 -8.10 11.83
CA LEU A 38 -9.35 -7.65 10.80
C LEU A 38 -9.88 -8.83 9.99
N GLU A 39 -9.02 -9.77 9.60
CA GLU A 39 -9.41 -11.01 8.89
C GLU A 39 -10.42 -11.81 9.74
N ASP A 40 -10.11 -12.02 11.01
CA ASP A 40 -10.96 -12.78 11.96
C ASP A 40 -12.31 -12.10 12.20
N ARG A 41 -12.32 -10.80 12.45
CA ARG A 41 -13.56 -10.03 12.71
C ARG A 41 -14.50 -10.00 11.52
N ARG A 42 -13.95 -10.01 10.30
CA ARG A 42 -14.76 -9.88 9.09
C ARG A 42 -15.01 -11.19 8.35
N GLY A 43 -14.25 -12.25 8.67
CA GLY A 43 -14.34 -13.55 7.99
C GLY A 43 -13.98 -13.45 6.49
N VAL A 44 -13.06 -12.56 6.13
CA VAL A 44 -12.61 -12.33 4.75
C VAL A 44 -11.08 -12.29 4.72
N HIS A 45 -10.48 -12.75 3.63
CA HIS A 45 -9.02 -12.75 3.52
C HIS A 45 -8.43 -11.33 3.43
N VAL A 46 -7.54 -11.01 4.36
CA VAL A 46 -6.77 -9.77 4.43
C VAL A 46 -5.29 -10.11 4.21
N PRO A 47 -4.66 -9.67 3.10
CA PRO A 47 -3.23 -9.87 2.90
C PRO A 47 -2.42 -9.15 3.98
N GLN A 48 -1.23 -9.67 4.28
CA GLN A 48 -0.33 -9.07 5.25
C GLN A 48 0.39 -7.82 4.69
N PHE A 49 0.83 -6.96 5.59
CA PHE A 49 1.80 -5.91 5.27
C PHE A 49 3.15 -6.53 4.91
N ASP A 50 3.85 -5.91 3.97
CA ASP A 50 5.21 -6.32 3.68
C ASP A 50 6.16 -5.89 4.81
N PRO A 51 6.79 -6.82 5.55
CA PRO A 51 7.69 -6.48 6.66
C PRO A 51 9.00 -5.79 6.22
N ALA A 52 9.30 -5.75 4.92
CA ALA A 52 10.41 -4.95 4.42
C ALA A 52 10.06 -3.45 4.31
N GLU A 53 8.78 -3.09 4.35
CA GLU A 53 8.33 -1.71 4.40
C GLU A 53 8.50 -1.11 5.80
N ALA A 54 8.15 0.17 5.96
CA ALA A 54 8.43 0.90 7.20
C ALA A 54 7.62 0.42 8.42
N GLY A 55 6.54 -0.37 8.20
CA GLY A 55 5.69 -0.81 9.30
C GLY A 55 5.09 0.39 10.05
N GLU A 56 5.07 0.33 11.39
CA GLU A 56 4.57 1.42 12.25
C GLU A 56 5.44 2.69 12.25
N GLU A 57 6.65 2.61 11.68
CA GLU A 57 7.55 3.77 11.49
C GLU A 57 7.26 4.53 10.18
N ALA A 58 6.19 4.18 9.47
CA ALA A 58 5.85 4.80 8.19
C ALA A 58 5.54 6.29 8.33
N ARG A 59 6.21 7.09 7.50
CA ARG A 59 5.98 8.53 7.32
C ARG A 59 5.11 8.82 6.10
N VAL A 60 5.10 7.91 5.12
CA VAL A 60 4.30 7.98 3.90
C VAL A 60 3.45 6.73 3.77
N LEU A 61 2.14 6.88 3.61
CA LEU A 61 1.20 5.80 3.36
C LEU A 61 0.61 5.93 1.95
N PHE A 62 0.97 5.01 1.06
CA PHE A 62 0.33 4.87 -0.24
C PHE A 62 -0.94 4.03 -0.13
N VAL A 63 -2.08 4.62 -0.47
CA VAL A 63 -3.40 3.98 -0.39
C VAL A 63 -3.94 3.73 -1.79
N PHE A 64 -4.18 2.46 -2.13
CA PHE A 64 -4.80 2.04 -3.39
C PHE A 64 -6.23 1.53 -3.20
N GLU A 65 -6.83 0.93 -4.24
CA GLU A 65 -8.23 0.52 -4.25
C GLU A 65 -8.50 -0.70 -3.34
N ALA A 66 -7.92 -1.83 -3.69
CA ALA A 66 -8.09 -3.12 -3.01
C ALA A 66 -6.95 -4.07 -3.42
N PRO A 67 -6.68 -5.13 -2.61
CA PRO A 67 -5.69 -6.14 -2.94
C PRO A 67 -5.96 -6.82 -4.30
N GLY A 68 -4.92 -6.93 -5.12
CA GLY A 68 -4.98 -7.63 -6.41
C GLY A 68 -4.77 -9.14 -6.29
N PRO A 69 -4.91 -9.90 -7.41
CA PRO A 69 -4.76 -11.36 -7.38
C PRO A 69 -3.39 -11.85 -6.88
N MET A 70 -2.33 -11.04 -7.06
CA MET A 70 -0.98 -11.41 -6.64
C MET A 70 -0.73 -11.25 -5.12
N THR A 71 -1.71 -10.77 -4.39
CA THR A 71 -1.67 -10.71 -2.91
C THR A 71 -2.36 -11.91 -2.25
N ASN A 72 -3.04 -12.78 -3.01
CA ASN A 72 -3.79 -13.90 -2.44
C ASN A 72 -3.08 -15.24 -2.75
N ALA A 73 -2.50 -15.84 -1.71
CA ALA A 73 -1.85 -17.15 -1.80
C ALA A 73 -2.82 -18.30 -2.15
N GLY A 74 -4.11 -18.16 -1.84
CA GLY A 74 -5.15 -19.17 -2.10
C GLY A 74 -5.66 -19.25 -3.55
N ASN A 75 -5.15 -18.42 -4.47
CA ASN A 75 -5.53 -18.48 -5.88
C ASN A 75 -4.94 -19.71 -6.59
N LYS A 76 -5.53 -20.13 -7.74
CA LYS A 76 -4.96 -21.18 -8.62
C LYS A 76 -3.52 -20.89 -9.03
N ARG A 77 -3.19 -19.62 -9.25
CA ARG A 77 -1.82 -19.11 -9.35
C ARG A 77 -1.57 -18.35 -8.04
N PRO A 78 -0.82 -18.98 -7.12
CA PRO A 78 -0.60 -18.37 -5.80
C PRO A 78 0.02 -16.98 -5.91
N GLY A 79 -0.53 -16.03 -5.15
CA GLY A 79 0.11 -14.75 -4.87
C GLY A 79 1.03 -14.86 -3.67
N SER A 80 1.64 -13.73 -3.29
CA SER A 80 2.61 -13.70 -2.18
C SER A 80 1.99 -13.74 -0.77
N GLY A 81 0.71 -13.41 -0.63
CA GLY A 81 0.11 -13.15 0.69
C GLY A 81 0.35 -11.73 1.22
N PHE A 82 1.15 -10.92 0.51
CA PHE A 82 1.55 -9.57 0.94
C PHE A 82 1.02 -8.48 0.02
N ILE A 83 0.72 -7.31 0.61
CA ILE A 83 0.67 -6.04 -0.13
C ILE A 83 2.09 -5.53 -0.22
N SER A 84 2.69 -5.63 -1.40
CA SER A 84 4.11 -5.36 -1.61
C SER A 84 4.40 -4.82 -3.00
N VAL A 85 5.38 -3.93 -3.11
CA VAL A 85 5.95 -3.49 -4.39
C VAL A 85 6.80 -4.57 -5.07
N ASP A 86 7.19 -5.62 -4.33
CA ASP A 86 7.94 -6.77 -4.86
C ASP A 86 7.03 -7.81 -5.56
N ASN A 87 5.69 -7.63 -5.52
CA ASN A 87 4.74 -8.54 -6.16
C ASN A 87 4.98 -8.69 -7.67
N ASN A 88 4.76 -9.91 -8.19
CA ASN A 88 4.99 -10.25 -9.59
C ASN A 88 3.86 -9.76 -10.50
N ASP A 89 3.58 -8.46 -10.48
CA ASP A 89 2.65 -7.80 -11.39
C ASP A 89 3.17 -6.44 -11.87
N ALA A 90 2.48 -5.87 -12.87
CA ALA A 90 2.92 -4.63 -13.50
C ALA A 90 2.63 -3.39 -12.63
N THR A 91 1.63 -3.44 -11.76
CA THR A 91 1.27 -2.35 -10.84
C THR A 91 2.35 -2.21 -9.78
N ALA A 92 2.70 -3.31 -9.13
CA ALA A 92 3.79 -3.38 -8.16
C ALA A 92 5.13 -2.93 -8.79
N ALA A 93 5.46 -3.43 -9.99
CA ALA A 93 6.69 -3.05 -10.70
C ALA A 93 6.76 -1.55 -11.04
N ASN A 94 5.66 -0.93 -11.45
CA ASN A 94 5.63 0.51 -11.71
C ASN A 94 5.86 1.31 -10.40
N MET A 95 5.28 0.87 -9.30
CA MET A 95 5.48 1.50 -7.99
C MET A 95 6.91 1.32 -7.48
N TRP A 96 7.46 0.09 -7.61
CA TRP A 96 8.84 -0.20 -7.27
C TRP A 96 9.82 0.72 -8.02
N ASN A 97 9.67 0.83 -9.35
CA ASN A 97 10.55 1.66 -10.18
C ASN A 97 10.48 3.15 -9.78
N ALA A 98 9.29 3.69 -9.56
CA ALA A 98 9.13 5.09 -9.18
C ALA A 98 9.74 5.36 -7.78
N ARG A 99 9.51 4.48 -6.81
CA ARG A 99 10.11 4.59 -5.47
C ARG A 99 11.62 4.45 -5.50
N ASN A 100 12.16 3.52 -6.31
CA ASN A 100 13.59 3.32 -6.46
C ASN A 100 14.26 4.55 -7.08
N GLU A 101 13.66 5.12 -8.13
CA GLU A 101 14.16 6.33 -8.80
C GLU A 101 14.14 7.56 -7.88
N ALA A 102 13.14 7.65 -7.01
CA ALA A 102 13.00 8.74 -6.05
C ALA A 102 13.77 8.52 -4.73
N GLY A 103 14.36 7.36 -4.49
CA GLY A 103 14.98 6.99 -3.21
C GLY A 103 13.97 6.83 -2.06
N LEU A 104 12.71 6.48 -2.37
CA LEU A 104 11.60 6.42 -1.41
C LEU A 104 11.26 4.97 -1.00
N HIS A 105 12.23 4.10 -0.82
CA HIS A 105 11.97 2.77 -0.26
C HIS A 105 11.81 2.80 1.27
N ASP A 106 12.62 3.56 1.96
CA ASP A 106 12.52 3.71 3.41
C ASP A 106 11.40 4.67 3.82
N GLY A 107 10.79 4.41 4.98
CA GLY A 107 9.76 5.25 5.58
C GLY A 107 8.43 5.27 4.83
N ALA A 108 8.22 4.38 3.87
CA ALA A 108 6.96 4.25 3.15
C ALA A 108 6.28 2.92 3.45
N LEU A 109 4.94 2.94 3.36
CA LEU A 109 4.06 1.79 3.52
C LEU A 109 3.01 1.80 2.40
N VAL A 110 2.67 0.63 1.88
CA VAL A 110 1.59 0.48 0.89
C VAL A 110 0.40 -0.23 1.53
N TRP A 111 -0.80 0.30 1.30
CA TRP A 111 -2.05 -0.30 1.74
C TRP A 111 -3.20 -0.06 0.77
N ASN A 112 -4.43 -0.45 1.14
CA ASN A 112 -5.62 -0.26 0.33
C ASN A 112 -6.76 0.35 1.15
N ILE A 113 -7.62 1.13 0.49
CA ILE A 113 -8.80 1.69 1.13
C ILE A 113 -9.85 0.62 1.44
N VAL A 114 -9.89 -0.48 0.64
CA VAL A 114 -10.59 -1.72 0.98
C VAL A 114 -9.52 -2.76 1.25
N PRO A 115 -9.24 -3.12 2.53
CA PRO A 115 -8.06 -3.90 2.89
C PRO A 115 -8.18 -5.41 2.61
N TRP A 116 -9.36 -5.92 2.26
CA TRP A 116 -9.58 -7.34 1.97
C TRP A 116 -9.64 -7.65 0.47
N TYR A 117 -9.33 -8.89 0.14
CA TYR A 117 -9.36 -9.37 -1.22
C TYR A 117 -10.78 -9.49 -1.77
N LEU A 118 -11.06 -8.88 -2.93
CA LEU A 118 -12.38 -8.84 -3.56
C LEU A 118 -12.66 -10.01 -4.52
N GLY A 119 -11.77 -10.99 -4.58
CA GLY A 119 -11.92 -12.17 -5.42
C GLY A 119 -11.18 -12.08 -6.76
N ALA A 120 -11.01 -13.24 -7.41
CA ALA A 120 -10.17 -13.40 -8.61
C ALA A 120 -10.65 -12.59 -9.83
N ALA A 121 -11.91 -12.20 -9.89
CA ALA A 121 -12.47 -11.40 -10.98
C ALA A 121 -12.05 -9.92 -10.94
N SER A 122 -11.27 -9.51 -9.94
CA SER A 122 -10.85 -8.10 -9.74
C SER A 122 -12.02 -7.12 -9.85
N ARG A 123 -13.18 -7.50 -9.28
CA ARG A 123 -14.36 -6.65 -9.28
C ARG A 123 -14.11 -5.35 -8.51
N LYS A 124 -14.87 -4.35 -8.81
CA LYS A 124 -14.81 -3.08 -8.08
C LYS A 124 -15.52 -3.21 -6.72
N PRO A 125 -15.02 -2.50 -5.68
CA PRO A 125 -15.67 -2.48 -4.37
C PRO A 125 -17.06 -1.85 -4.45
N THR A 126 -17.98 -2.38 -3.66
CA THR A 126 -19.30 -1.78 -3.43
C THR A 126 -19.19 -0.52 -2.56
N LYS A 127 -20.29 0.23 -2.45
CA LYS A 127 -20.34 1.41 -1.56
C LYS A 127 -20.13 1.04 -0.08
N ASP A 128 -20.68 -0.10 0.33
CA ASP A 128 -20.57 -0.56 1.72
C ASP A 128 -19.16 -1.07 2.02
N GLU A 129 -18.51 -1.79 1.09
CA GLU A 129 -17.12 -2.17 1.21
C GLU A 129 -16.20 -0.95 1.29
N MET A 130 -16.43 0.08 0.48
CA MET A 130 -15.69 1.34 0.53
C MET A 130 -15.87 2.06 1.87
N LYS A 131 -17.11 2.11 2.38
CA LYS A 131 -17.40 2.74 3.68
C LYS A 131 -16.71 1.99 4.82
N ASN A 132 -16.86 0.67 4.84
CA ASN A 132 -16.27 -0.19 5.86
C ASN A 132 -14.73 -0.16 5.79
N GLY A 133 -14.16 -0.26 4.58
CA GLY A 133 -12.71 -0.18 4.38
C GLY A 133 -12.13 1.18 4.80
N ALA A 134 -12.84 2.28 4.51
CA ALA A 134 -12.43 3.60 4.97
C ALA A 134 -12.41 3.71 6.50
N SER A 135 -13.35 3.06 7.20
CA SER A 135 -13.34 2.99 8.67
C SER A 135 -12.13 2.22 9.20
N GLU A 136 -11.79 1.08 8.57
CA GLU A 136 -10.59 0.30 8.92
C GLU A 136 -9.28 1.08 8.60
N LEU A 137 -9.28 1.87 7.52
CA LEU A 137 -8.13 2.72 7.19
C LEU A 137 -7.89 3.83 8.23
N VAL A 138 -8.94 4.42 8.78
CA VAL A 138 -8.84 5.39 9.88
C VAL A 138 -8.24 4.72 11.12
N ASP A 139 -8.69 3.52 11.44
CA ASP A 139 -8.16 2.73 12.55
C ASP A 139 -6.67 2.39 12.31
N LEU A 140 -6.30 1.91 11.11
CA LEU A 140 -4.91 1.67 10.73
C LEU A 140 -4.03 2.92 10.90
N ILE A 141 -4.49 4.08 10.49
CA ILE A 141 -3.74 5.35 10.61
C ILE A 141 -3.41 5.65 12.08
N SER A 142 -4.25 5.24 13.02
CA SER A 142 -3.97 5.43 14.45
C SER A 142 -2.77 4.60 14.96
N HIS A 143 -2.38 3.55 14.22
CA HIS A 143 -1.18 2.74 14.47
C HIS A 143 0.09 3.29 13.81
N LEU A 144 0.02 4.44 13.12
CA LEU A 144 1.13 5.06 12.38
C LEU A 144 1.49 6.43 12.99
N PRO A 145 2.15 6.48 14.16
CA PRO A 145 2.36 7.71 14.92
C PRO A 145 3.28 8.72 14.22
N PHE A 146 4.05 8.29 13.22
CA PHE A 146 4.97 9.14 12.47
C PHE A 146 4.45 9.53 11.08
N LEU A 147 3.17 9.22 10.76
CA LEU A 147 2.59 9.45 9.45
C LEU A 147 2.46 10.94 9.13
N GLU A 148 3.12 11.37 8.06
CA GLU A 148 3.16 12.76 7.59
C GLU A 148 2.34 12.95 6.32
N ILE A 149 2.37 11.95 5.40
CA ILE A 149 1.76 12.06 4.08
C ILE A 149 0.93 10.81 3.77
N VAL A 150 -0.31 11.00 3.31
CA VAL A 150 -1.16 9.96 2.72
C VAL A 150 -1.30 10.21 1.23
N VAL A 151 -0.90 9.23 0.41
CA VAL A 151 -0.95 9.32 -1.05
C VAL A 151 -2.07 8.47 -1.59
N LEU A 152 -3.07 9.09 -2.21
CA LEU A 152 -4.27 8.43 -2.74
C LEU A 152 -4.08 8.04 -4.20
N GLY A 153 -3.72 6.78 -4.45
CA GLY A 153 -3.43 6.22 -5.77
C GLY A 153 -4.68 5.77 -6.52
N GLY A 154 -5.21 6.63 -7.40
CA GLY A 154 -6.34 6.35 -8.28
C GLY A 154 -7.70 6.68 -7.70
N LEU A 155 -8.70 6.71 -8.58
CA LEU A 155 -10.04 7.27 -8.30
C LEU A 155 -10.78 6.62 -7.14
N TYR A 156 -10.59 5.32 -6.88
CA TYR A 156 -11.30 4.63 -5.79
C TYR A 156 -10.76 5.04 -4.43
N ALA A 157 -9.44 5.10 -4.26
CA ALA A 157 -8.82 5.61 -3.05
C ALA A 157 -9.22 7.07 -2.79
N GLN A 158 -9.13 7.94 -3.81
CA GLN A 158 -9.48 9.35 -3.73
C GLN A 158 -10.96 9.56 -3.36
N ARG A 159 -11.89 8.87 -4.04
CA ARG A 159 -13.33 8.97 -3.77
C ARG A 159 -13.71 8.43 -2.41
N GLY A 160 -13.13 7.29 -2.03
CA GLY A 160 -13.36 6.66 -0.73
C GLY A 160 -12.89 7.56 0.41
N TRP A 161 -11.68 8.09 0.30
CA TRP A 161 -11.15 9.06 1.27
C TRP A 161 -12.05 10.28 1.41
N ARG A 162 -12.32 10.99 0.30
CA ARG A 162 -13.14 12.22 0.33
C ARG A 162 -14.56 12.01 0.83
N ARG A 163 -15.14 10.84 0.56
CA ARG A 163 -16.53 10.55 0.92
C ARG A 163 -16.69 10.09 2.36
N TYR A 164 -15.75 9.31 2.89
CA TYR A 164 -15.93 8.60 4.15
C TYR A 164 -14.93 8.97 5.25
N ILE A 165 -13.80 9.58 4.90
CA ILE A 165 -12.77 10.03 5.86
C ILE A 165 -12.78 11.57 5.93
N GLY A 166 -12.80 12.23 4.76
CA GLY A 166 -12.82 13.68 4.66
C GLY A 166 -11.47 14.34 4.98
N SER A 167 -11.51 15.62 5.23
CA SER A 167 -10.36 16.35 5.79
C SER A 167 -10.26 15.97 7.26
N THR A 168 -9.26 15.19 7.61
CA THR A 168 -8.89 15.01 9.01
C THR A 168 -8.61 16.38 9.62
N SER A 169 -9.15 16.59 10.82
CA SER A 169 -9.04 17.84 11.59
C SER A 169 -7.61 18.37 11.64
N PHE A 170 -7.43 19.67 11.85
CA PHE A 170 -6.14 20.35 12.00
C PHE A 170 -5.08 19.47 12.71
N GLY A 171 -3.99 19.16 11.99
CA GLY A 171 -2.87 18.35 12.50
C GLY A 171 -2.80 16.91 12.00
N GLY A 172 -3.65 16.49 11.03
CA GLY A 172 -3.52 15.20 10.36
C GLY A 172 -2.46 15.19 9.24
N PRO A 173 -2.15 14.02 8.64
CA PRO A 173 -1.19 13.93 7.55
C PRO A 173 -1.63 14.74 6.32
N GLU A 174 -0.67 15.24 5.55
CA GLU A 174 -0.93 15.81 4.24
C GLU A 174 -1.53 14.76 3.30
N VAL A 175 -2.50 15.14 2.47
CA VAL A 175 -3.17 14.23 1.55
C VAL A 175 -2.88 14.62 0.11
N VAL A 176 -2.21 13.74 -0.63
CA VAL A 176 -1.78 13.94 -2.02
C VAL A 176 -2.51 12.96 -2.95
N ASP A 177 -3.07 13.46 -4.05
CA ASP A 177 -3.65 12.61 -5.09
C ASP A 177 -2.58 12.14 -6.08
N MET A 178 -2.68 10.89 -6.53
CA MET A 178 -1.78 10.31 -7.52
C MET A 178 -2.56 9.41 -8.51
N TRP A 179 -2.03 9.25 -9.73
CA TRP A 179 -2.53 8.23 -10.64
C TRP A 179 -2.27 6.83 -10.09
N HIS A 180 -3.21 5.91 -10.38
CA HIS A 180 -3.00 4.50 -10.02
C HIS A 180 -1.83 3.92 -10.81
N PRO A 181 -0.88 3.17 -10.20
CA PRO A 181 0.31 2.66 -10.88
C PRO A 181 0.04 1.52 -11.89
N SER A 182 -1.21 1.16 -12.14
CA SER A 182 -1.53 0.14 -13.16
C SER A 182 -1.20 0.60 -14.58
N PRO A 183 -0.81 -0.33 -15.49
CA PRO A 183 -0.56 -0.01 -16.89
C PRO A 183 -1.74 0.68 -17.57
N LEU A 184 -2.97 0.27 -17.26
CA LEU A 184 -4.19 0.89 -17.80
C LEU A 184 -4.27 2.39 -17.49
N SER A 185 -3.82 2.79 -16.30
CA SER A 185 -3.76 4.20 -15.89
C SER A 185 -2.56 4.93 -16.50
N LEU A 186 -1.35 4.36 -16.37
CA LEU A 186 -0.09 5.05 -16.70
C LEU A 186 0.22 5.07 -18.22
N ASN A 187 -0.43 4.24 -19.03
CA ASN A 187 -0.25 4.26 -20.49
C ASN A 187 -1.04 5.40 -21.17
N GLN A 188 -1.79 6.19 -20.42
CA GLN A 188 -2.40 7.42 -20.94
C GLN A 188 -1.34 8.54 -21.08
N PRO A 189 -1.46 9.43 -22.08
CA PRO A 189 -0.49 10.51 -22.28
C PRO A 189 -0.25 11.35 -21.01
N GLY A 190 1.02 11.60 -20.70
CA GLY A 190 1.45 12.44 -19.57
C GLY A 190 1.39 11.78 -18.17
N ARG A 191 0.53 10.78 -17.96
CA ARG A 191 0.27 10.26 -16.61
C ARG A 191 1.45 9.55 -15.98
N ARG A 192 2.27 8.87 -16.76
CA ARG A 192 3.48 8.21 -16.23
C ARG A 192 4.49 9.23 -15.72
N GLN A 193 4.69 10.32 -16.43
CA GLN A 193 5.58 11.38 -16.02
C GLN A 193 5.08 12.05 -14.74
N GLU A 194 3.80 12.46 -14.71
CA GLU A 194 3.15 13.06 -13.55
C GLU A 194 3.21 12.13 -12.32
N PHE A 195 2.92 10.84 -12.50
CA PHE A 195 3.05 9.82 -11.45
C PHE A 195 4.46 9.77 -10.85
N THR A 196 5.50 9.72 -11.71
CA THR A 196 6.90 9.68 -11.25
C THR A 196 7.30 10.98 -10.56
N GLU A 197 6.82 12.11 -11.05
CA GLU A 197 7.09 13.44 -10.50
C GLU A 197 6.50 13.59 -9.10
N ILE A 198 5.25 13.18 -8.89
CA ILE A 198 4.61 13.17 -7.56
C ILE A 198 5.40 12.30 -6.57
N VAL A 199 5.88 11.11 -6.96
CA VAL A 199 6.68 10.26 -6.07
C VAL A 199 8.01 10.93 -5.69
N ARG A 200 8.66 11.66 -6.60
CA ARG A 200 9.86 12.45 -6.32
C ARG A 200 9.59 13.62 -5.38
N GLU A 201 8.48 14.35 -5.59
CA GLU A 201 8.08 15.46 -4.72
C GLU A 201 7.83 14.98 -3.28
N ILE A 202 7.15 13.83 -3.11
CA ILE A 202 6.94 13.21 -1.80
C ILE A 202 8.27 12.83 -1.14
N ALA A 203 9.22 12.26 -1.90
CA ALA A 203 10.54 11.92 -1.39
C ALA A 203 11.32 13.17 -0.95
N ALA A 204 11.24 14.27 -1.70
CA ALA A 204 11.88 15.53 -1.39
C ALA A 204 11.26 16.18 -0.14
N ALA A 205 9.94 16.21 -0.02
CA ALA A 205 9.23 16.74 1.14
C ALA A 205 9.64 16.02 2.44
N ARG A 206 9.71 14.69 2.41
CA ARG A 206 10.20 13.88 3.54
C ARG A 206 11.63 14.21 3.95
N GLY A 207 12.52 14.47 2.97
CA GLY A 207 13.92 14.83 3.23
C GLY A 207 14.11 16.17 3.93
N THR A 208 13.16 17.08 3.77
CA THR A 208 13.21 18.42 4.38
C THR A 208 12.80 18.42 5.86
N ILE A 209 11.96 17.48 6.28
CA ILE A 209 11.43 17.37 7.66
C ILE A 209 12.46 16.72 8.61
N THR A 210 13.45 15.98 8.10
CA THR A 210 14.51 15.35 8.91
C THR A 210 15.63 16.28 9.33
N SER A 211 15.59 17.60 9.01
CA SER A 211 16.67 18.57 9.22
C SER A 211 16.37 19.59 10.32
N GLU A 212 15.31 19.41 11.09
CA GLU A 212 14.98 20.19 12.30
C GLU A 212 15.01 19.28 13.54
#